data_95a046eaedbe075a99c5372b5d364685
#
_entry.id   95a046eaedbe075a99c5372b5d364685
#
_cell.length_a   1.000
_cell.length_b   1.000
_cell.length_c   1.000
_cell.angle_alpha   90.00
_cell.angle_beta   90.00
_cell.angle_gamma   90.00
#
_symmetry.space_group_name_H-M   'P 1'
#
loop_
_entity.id
_entity.type
_entity.pdbx_description
1 polymer ?
#
loop_
_entity_poly.entity_id
_entity_poly.type
_entity_poly.pdbx_seq_one_letter_code
_entity_poly.pdbx_strand_id
1 'polypeptide(L)'
;FRVYEENSLPESLIKGNEPPAFTMNLQILEQNPLEFRFELFGREQETALASGELRENEKTDLRELGLQMANTFIKNSLGFRGIAQSRIAYTSHKKNGRKNIMLSSYDGTHQQRFSYNLGSNNYASWAFDNQNLLYTTFTRSKVQVAIQPSKRLRASILSFPEGTQPQGGSWSPRG
;
A
#
# COMPACT_ATOMS: atom_id res chain seq x y z
N PHE A 1 9.97 10.42 2.13
CA PHE A 1 9.76 11.83 2.52
C PHE A 1 11.06 12.33 3.14
N ARG A 2 11.68 13.34 2.58
CA ARG A 2 12.74 14.11 3.25
C ARG A 2 12.12 15.43 3.65
N VAL A 3 12.14 15.72 4.94
CA VAL A 3 11.76 17.04 5.46
C VAL A 3 13.00 17.92 5.28
N TYR A 4 12.88 18.99 4.53
CA TYR A 4 13.93 20.02 4.38
C TYR A 4 13.47 21.25 5.14
N GLU A 5 14.34 21.82 5.96
CA GLU A 5 14.16 23.19 6.45
C GLU A 5 14.25 24.15 5.28
N GLU A 6 13.55 25.27 5.34
CA GLU A 6 13.37 26.23 4.24
C GLU A 6 14.70 26.71 3.59
N ASN A 7 15.82 26.55 4.28
CA ASN A 7 17.17 26.94 3.82
C ASN A 7 18.06 25.77 3.35
N SER A 8 17.54 24.52 3.24
CA SER A 8 18.35 23.33 3.01
C SER A 8 17.92 22.50 1.80
N LEU A 9 17.11 23.03 0.88
CA LEU A 9 16.79 22.33 -0.38
C LEU A 9 18.08 22.15 -1.19
N PRO A 10 18.46 20.92 -1.56
CA PRO A 10 19.62 20.70 -2.41
C PRO A 10 19.42 21.45 -3.73
N GLU A 11 20.43 22.18 -4.18
CA GLU A 11 20.43 22.90 -5.49
C GLU A 11 20.07 21.98 -6.67
N SER A 12 20.28 20.67 -6.53
CA SER A 12 19.91 19.66 -7.53
C SER A 12 18.40 19.51 -7.73
N LEU A 13 17.57 19.91 -6.76
CA LEU A 13 16.10 19.92 -6.90
C LEU A 13 15.59 21.25 -7.49
N ILE A 14 16.45 22.27 -7.57
CA ILE A 14 16.12 23.62 -8.09
C ILE A 14 16.51 23.76 -9.58
N LYS A 15 17.01 22.71 -10.23
CA LYS A 15 17.50 22.75 -11.62
C LYS A 15 16.43 22.88 -12.71
N GLY A 16 15.16 23.05 -12.35
CA GLY A 16 14.15 23.54 -13.29
C GLY A 16 13.87 25.01 -13.00
N ASN A 17 13.91 25.88 -13.99
CA ASN A 17 13.53 27.30 -13.89
C ASN A 17 12.04 27.50 -13.54
N GLU A 18 11.32 26.48 -13.21
CA GLU A 18 9.91 26.53 -12.83
C GLU A 18 9.74 26.28 -11.33
N PRO A 19 8.96 27.11 -10.64
CA PRO A 19 8.62 26.89 -9.24
C PRO A 19 7.87 25.56 -9.08
N PRO A 20 7.93 24.91 -7.90
CA PRO A 20 7.25 23.64 -7.66
C PRO A 20 5.75 23.78 -7.94
N ALA A 21 5.16 22.71 -8.50
CA ALA A 21 3.72 22.69 -8.77
C ALA A 21 2.87 22.79 -7.48
N PHE A 22 3.44 22.37 -6.35
CA PHE A 22 2.80 22.39 -5.04
C PHE A 22 3.80 22.75 -3.97
N THR A 23 3.33 23.49 -2.97
CA THR A 23 4.08 23.85 -1.76
C THR A 23 3.33 23.31 -0.55
N MET A 24 4.05 22.73 0.40
CA MET A 24 3.47 22.25 1.65
C MET A 24 4.10 22.97 2.83
N ASN A 25 3.28 23.60 3.65
CA ASN A 25 3.66 24.13 4.94
C ASN A 25 3.39 23.08 6.01
N LEU A 26 4.36 22.80 6.85
CA LEU A 26 4.25 21.88 7.97
C LEU A 26 4.62 22.60 9.25
N GLN A 27 3.71 22.62 10.21
CA GLN A 27 3.91 23.20 11.54
C GLN A 27 3.78 22.11 12.61
N ILE A 28 4.84 21.92 13.40
CA ILE A 28 4.78 21.03 14.57
C ILE A 28 4.07 21.79 15.68
N LEU A 29 2.96 21.24 16.19
CA LEU A 29 2.16 21.80 17.26
C LEU A 29 2.58 21.24 18.62
N GLU A 30 2.86 19.94 18.70
CA GLU A 30 3.32 19.23 19.88
C GLU A 30 4.34 18.14 19.48
N GLN A 31 5.32 17.84 20.35
CA GLN A 31 6.37 16.88 20.04
C GLN A 31 6.20 15.53 20.75
N ASN A 32 5.39 15.47 21.80
CA ASN A 32 5.16 14.23 22.55
C ASN A 32 3.75 14.19 23.18
N PRO A 33 2.79 13.50 22.55
CA PRO A 33 2.86 12.83 21.24
C PRO A 33 3.05 13.82 20.09
N LEU A 34 3.61 13.37 18.99
CA LEU A 34 3.82 14.24 17.84
C LEU A 34 2.47 14.67 17.25
N GLU A 35 2.28 15.98 17.19
CA GLU A 35 1.12 16.59 16.54
C GLU A 35 1.59 17.67 15.58
N PHE A 36 1.04 17.66 14.37
CA PHE A 36 1.38 18.67 13.38
C PHE A 36 0.19 19.06 12.51
N ARG A 37 0.24 20.32 12.08
CA ARG A 37 -0.66 20.88 11.09
C ARG A 37 0.05 20.93 9.76
N PHE A 38 -0.64 20.61 8.68
CA PHE A 38 -0.15 20.78 7.33
C PHE A 38 -1.14 21.60 6.49
N GLU A 39 -0.59 22.38 5.56
CA GLU A 39 -1.32 23.10 4.54
C GLU A 39 -0.62 22.88 3.20
N LEU A 40 -1.39 22.62 2.17
CA LEU A 40 -0.91 22.39 0.82
C LEU A 40 -1.46 23.44 -0.11
N PHE A 41 -0.60 24.06 -0.88
CA PHE A 41 -0.94 25.07 -1.86
C PHE A 41 -0.55 24.61 -3.25
N GLY A 42 -1.41 24.89 -4.25
CA GLY A 42 -1.04 24.81 -5.65
C GLY A 42 -0.20 25.99 -6.08
N ARG A 43 0.42 25.91 -7.25
CA ARG A 43 1.17 27.01 -7.84
C ARG A 43 0.27 28.25 -7.93
N GLU A 44 0.75 29.38 -7.41
CA GLU A 44 0.06 30.69 -7.47
C GLU A 44 -1.32 30.72 -6.77
N GLN A 45 -1.58 29.76 -5.88
CA GLN A 45 -2.84 29.74 -5.11
C GLN A 45 -2.58 30.24 -3.68
N GLU A 46 -3.36 31.26 -3.28
CA GLU A 46 -3.34 31.78 -1.90
C GLU A 46 -4.17 30.91 -0.94
N THR A 47 -5.11 30.15 -1.46
CA THR A 47 -5.97 29.26 -0.68
C THR A 47 -5.42 27.85 -0.65
N ALA A 48 -5.33 27.25 0.53
CA ALA A 48 -4.89 25.87 0.65
C ALA A 48 -5.81 24.89 -0.06
N LEU A 49 -5.24 24.04 -0.91
CA LEU A 49 -5.92 22.92 -1.56
C LEU A 49 -6.31 21.82 -0.57
N ALA A 50 -5.47 21.62 0.44
CA ALA A 50 -5.67 20.66 1.50
C ALA A 50 -5.05 21.20 2.78
N SER A 51 -5.70 20.97 3.90
CA SER A 51 -5.17 21.24 5.22
C SER A 51 -5.65 20.17 6.19
N GLY A 52 -4.95 20.00 7.29
CA GLY A 52 -5.37 19.08 8.34
C GLY A 52 -4.41 19.09 9.52
N GLU A 53 -4.87 18.51 10.60
CA GLU A 53 -4.07 18.21 11.78
C GLU A 53 -3.98 16.70 11.95
N LEU A 54 -2.80 16.21 12.25
CA LEU A 54 -2.53 14.80 12.46
C LEU A 54 -1.77 14.64 13.77
N ARG A 55 -2.16 13.62 14.54
CA ARG A 55 -1.58 13.34 15.86
C ARG A 55 -1.17 11.87 15.95
N GLU A 56 0.03 11.66 16.47
CA GLU A 56 0.52 10.34 16.81
C GLU A 56 -0.28 9.74 17.97
N ASN A 57 -0.52 8.45 17.93
CA ASN A 57 -1.15 7.68 18.99
C ASN A 57 -0.59 6.24 18.99
N GLU A 58 -1.02 5.39 19.95
CA GLU A 58 -0.54 4.02 20.08
C GLU A 58 -0.62 3.15 18.81
N LYS A 59 -1.48 3.51 17.86
CA LYS A 59 -1.70 2.77 16.59
C LYS A 59 -1.15 3.47 15.36
N THR A 60 -0.81 4.74 15.48
CA THR A 60 -0.44 5.61 14.35
C THR A 60 0.88 6.28 14.66
N ASP A 61 1.95 5.76 14.09
CA ASP A 61 3.28 6.33 14.17
C ASP A 61 3.51 7.43 13.10
N LEU A 62 4.68 8.05 13.13
CA LEU A 62 5.07 9.12 12.19
C LEU A 62 4.95 8.67 10.72
N ARG A 63 5.28 7.42 10.42
CA ARG A 63 5.16 6.88 9.07
C ARG A 63 3.69 6.83 8.62
N GLU A 64 2.82 6.33 9.48
CA GLU A 64 1.38 6.24 9.19
C GLU A 64 0.76 7.62 9.01
N LEU A 65 1.16 8.60 9.83
CA LEU A 65 0.77 10.00 9.67
C LEU A 65 1.18 10.54 8.29
N GLY A 66 2.41 10.28 7.86
CA GLY A 66 2.89 10.64 6.51
C GLY A 66 2.08 10.01 5.38
N LEU A 67 1.69 8.74 5.51
CA LEU A 67 0.83 8.06 4.53
C LEU A 67 -0.59 8.63 4.50
N GLN A 68 -1.16 9.00 5.65
CA GLN A 68 -2.45 9.67 5.74
C GLN A 68 -2.41 11.05 5.07
N MET A 69 -1.37 11.82 5.34
CA MET A 69 -1.15 13.12 4.70
C MET A 69 -1.05 12.99 3.18
N ALA A 70 -0.27 12.02 2.67
CA ALA A 70 -0.14 11.76 1.24
C ALA A 70 -1.50 11.40 0.60
N ASN A 71 -2.31 10.57 1.27
CA ASN A 71 -3.65 10.24 0.78
C ASN A 71 -4.60 11.43 0.78
N THR A 72 -4.54 12.28 1.81
CA THR A 72 -5.33 13.52 1.90
C THR A 72 -4.95 14.48 0.78
N PHE A 73 -3.64 14.63 0.52
CA PHE A 73 -3.12 15.40 -0.60
C PHE A 73 -3.69 14.95 -1.93
N ILE A 74 -3.54 13.66 -2.27
CA ILE A 74 -4.02 13.09 -3.54
C ILE A 74 -5.53 13.29 -3.70
N LYS A 75 -6.29 13.04 -2.62
CA LYS A 75 -7.75 13.18 -2.64
C LYS A 75 -8.17 14.63 -2.92
N ASN A 76 -7.59 15.59 -2.23
CA ASN A 76 -8.01 16.99 -2.31
C ASN A 76 -7.49 17.71 -3.56
N SER A 77 -6.29 17.34 -4.04
CA SER A 77 -5.68 17.97 -5.21
C SER A 77 -6.13 17.36 -6.54
N LEU A 78 -6.31 16.03 -6.58
CA LEU A 78 -6.57 15.30 -7.82
C LEU A 78 -7.97 14.65 -7.87
N GLY A 79 -8.73 14.68 -6.77
CA GLY A 79 -10.05 14.07 -6.67
C GLY A 79 -10.03 12.52 -6.60
N PHE A 80 -8.87 11.88 -6.58
CA PHE A 80 -8.72 10.44 -6.51
C PHE A 80 -8.48 9.94 -5.10
N ARG A 81 -8.87 8.70 -4.84
CA ARG A 81 -8.49 8.04 -3.59
C ARG A 81 -6.98 7.76 -3.60
N GLY A 82 -6.26 8.26 -2.60
CA GLY A 82 -4.83 7.96 -2.43
C GLY A 82 -4.59 6.46 -2.16
N ILE A 83 -3.43 5.98 -2.58
CA ILE A 83 -3.01 4.57 -2.45
C ILE A 83 -1.87 4.37 -1.45
N ALA A 84 -1.43 5.42 -0.75
CA ALA A 84 -0.26 5.36 0.15
C ALA A 84 -0.42 4.34 1.29
N GLN A 85 -1.65 4.10 1.78
CA GLN A 85 -1.95 3.08 2.79
C GLN A 85 -2.37 1.73 2.20
N SER A 86 -2.21 1.52 0.89
CA SER A 86 -2.54 0.25 0.27
C SER A 86 -1.49 -0.82 0.53
N ARG A 87 -1.86 -2.08 0.28
CA ARG A 87 -0.97 -3.24 0.39
C ARG A 87 -0.74 -3.86 -0.97
N ILE A 88 0.49 -4.33 -1.18
CA ILE A 88 0.89 -5.05 -2.39
C ILE A 88 0.97 -6.53 -2.07
N ALA A 89 0.28 -7.36 -2.87
CA ALA A 89 0.45 -8.80 -2.85
C ALA A 89 1.38 -9.22 -3.99
N TYR A 90 2.40 -9.99 -3.70
CA TYR A 90 3.38 -10.42 -4.70
C TYR A 90 3.91 -11.83 -4.43
N THR A 91 4.48 -12.43 -5.46
CA THR A 91 5.13 -13.74 -5.35
C THR A 91 6.61 -13.58 -5.06
N SER A 92 7.08 -14.22 -3.99
CA SER A 92 8.51 -14.28 -3.63
C SER A 92 9.05 -15.69 -3.80
N HIS A 93 10.24 -15.81 -4.38
CA HIS A 93 10.96 -17.07 -4.52
C HIS A 93 11.81 -17.35 -3.28
N LYS A 94 11.76 -18.58 -2.78
CA LYS A 94 12.69 -19.07 -1.79
C LYS A 94 13.91 -19.74 -2.44
N LYS A 95 15.01 -19.85 -1.70
CA LYS A 95 16.24 -20.54 -2.14
C LYS A 95 16.00 -22.00 -2.60
N ASN A 96 15.00 -22.66 -2.07
CA ASN A 96 14.59 -24.04 -2.44
C ASN A 96 13.65 -24.13 -3.65
N GLY A 97 13.49 -23.06 -4.42
CA GLY A 97 12.61 -22.98 -5.59
C GLY A 97 11.13 -22.81 -5.29
N ARG A 98 10.71 -22.88 -4.03
CA ARG A 98 9.30 -22.65 -3.65
C ARG A 98 8.94 -21.18 -3.75
N LYS A 99 7.71 -20.93 -4.15
CA LYS A 99 7.13 -19.59 -4.24
C LYS A 99 6.10 -19.40 -3.12
N ASN A 100 6.12 -18.23 -2.48
CA ASN A 100 5.10 -17.83 -1.51
C ASN A 100 4.45 -16.53 -1.93
N ILE A 101 3.20 -16.35 -1.55
CA ILE A 101 2.57 -15.05 -1.59
C ILE A 101 3.03 -14.27 -0.36
N MET A 102 3.49 -13.07 -0.62
CA MET A 102 3.92 -12.09 0.36
C MET A 102 3.02 -10.87 0.29
N LEU A 103 2.90 -10.17 1.39
CA LEU A 103 2.30 -8.84 1.46
C LEU A 103 3.34 -7.84 1.90
N SER A 104 3.26 -6.64 1.38
CA SER A 104 3.97 -5.47 1.88
C SER A 104 3.06 -4.25 1.91
N SER A 105 3.46 -3.21 2.63
CA SER A 105 2.93 -1.88 2.45
C SER A 105 3.30 -1.35 1.05
N TYR A 106 2.63 -0.29 0.59
CA TYR A 106 2.86 0.33 -0.71
C TYR A 106 4.33 0.74 -0.94
N ASP A 107 5.00 1.19 0.10
CA ASP A 107 6.41 1.59 0.09
C ASP A 107 7.42 0.41 0.17
N GLY A 108 6.93 -0.82 0.11
CA GLY A 108 7.75 -2.03 0.21
C GLY A 108 8.15 -2.43 1.63
N THR A 109 7.74 -1.68 2.65
CA THR A 109 7.99 -2.03 4.06
C THR A 109 6.97 -3.04 4.59
N HIS A 110 7.09 -3.47 5.85
CA HIS A 110 6.18 -4.42 6.53
C HIS A 110 5.95 -5.70 5.72
N GLN A 111 7.02 -6.23 5.13
CA GLN A 111 6.96 -7.46 4.36
C GLN A 111 6.62 -8.64 5.27
N GLN A 112 5.56 -9.36 4.93
CA GLN A 112 5.16 -10.55 5.68
C GLN A 112 4.70 -11.66 4.74
N ARG A 113 4.93 -12.89 5.16
CA ARG A 113 4.42 -14.06 4.43
C ARG A 113 2.90 -14.15 4.61
N PHE A 114 2.20 -14.35 3.50
CA PHE A 114 0.75 -14.54 3.51
C PHE A 114 0.34 -16.01 3.36
N SER A 115 0.93 -16.73 2.40
CA SER A 115 0.59 -18.14 2.17
C SER A 115 1.40 -19.08 3.05
N TYR A 116 0.73 -19.93 3.85
CA TYR A 116 1.37 -20.87 4.79
C TYR A 116 1.20 -22.34 4.40
N ASN A 117 0.58 -22.65 3.26
CA ASN A 117 0.46 -24.00 2.75
C ASN A 117 1.80 -24.60 2.29
N LEU A 118 1.82 -25.91 2.01
CA LEU A 118 3.02 -26.63 1.57
C LEU A 118 3.28 -26.51 0.06
N GLY A 119 2.38 -25.91 -0.71
CA GLY A 119 2.51 -25.71 -2.14
C GLY A 119 3.44 -24.57 -2.54
N SER A 120 3.70 -24.48 -3.84
CA SER A 120 4.28 -23.31 -4.48
C SER A 120 3.15 -22.38 -4.92
N ASN A 121 3.15 -21.11 -4.51
CA ASN A 121 1.99 -20.23 -4.62
C ASN A 121 2.27 -19.06 -5.58
N ASN A 122 1.37 -18.82 -6.53
CA ASN A 122 1.46 -17.79 -7.57
C ASN A 122 0.12 -17.13 -7.83
N TYR A 123 0.14 -16.10 -8.70
CA TYR A 123 -1.06 -15.46 -9.26
C TYR A 123 -2.00 -14.91 -8.21
N ALA A 124 -1.45 -14.10 -7.30
CA ALA A 124 -2.24 -13.44 -6.27
C ALA A 124 -3.11 -12.33 -6.86
N SER A 125 -4.38 -12.31 -6.47
CA SER A 125 -5.35 -11.29 -6.87
C SER A 125 -6.20 -10.87 -5.67
N TRP A 126 -6.24 -9.56 -5.38
CA TRP A 126 -7.08 -9.00 -4.33
C TRP A 126 -8.55 -8.97 -4.75
N ALA A 127 -9.42 -9.36 -3.84
CA ALA A 127 -10.85 -9.12 -3.96
C ALA A 127 -11.18 -7.63 -3.80
N PHE A 128 -12.34 -7.21 -4.33
CA PHE A 128 -12.81 -5.81 -4.22
C PHE A 128 -13.00 -5.33 -2.79
N ASP A 129 -13.28 -6.25 -1.86
CA ASP A 129 -13.42 -5.96 -0.44
C ASP A 129 -12.08 -5.63 0.24
N ASN A 130 -10.94 -5.80 -0.45
CA ASN A 130 -9.58 -5.70 0.08
C ASN A 130 -9.31 -6.58 1.32
N GLN A 131 -10.14 -7.61 1.55
CA GLN A 131 -10.02 -8.51 2.69
C GLN A 131 -9.63 -9.93 2.29
N ASN A 132 -9.97 -10.32 1.07
CA ASN A 132 -9.70 -11.65 0.56
C ASN A 132 -8.66 -11.61 -0.55
N LEU A 133 -7.80 -12.63 -0.58
CA LEU A 133 -6.82 -12.85 -1.63
C LEU A 133 -7.07 -14.21 -2.27
N LEU A 134 -7.17 -14.22 -3.58
CA LEU A 134 -7.20 -15.43 -4.40
C LEU A 134 -5.79 -15.70 -4.89
N TYR A 135 -5.35 -16.95 -4.89
CA TYR A 135 -4.07 -17.37 -5.47
C TYR A 135 -4.09 -18.82 -5.89
N THR A 136 -3.18 -19.20 -6.79
CA THR A 136 -2.98 -20.59 -7.20
C THR A 136 -1.90 -21.26 -6.37
N THR A 137 -2.17 -22.46 -5.90
CA THR A 137 -1.21 -23.32 -5.21
C THR A 137 -0.88 -24.57 -6.03
N PHE A 138 0.40 -24.80 -6.25
CA PHE A 138 0.93 -25.97 -6.96
C PHE A 138 1.50 -26.94 -5.95
N THR A 139 0.91 -28.10 -5.84
CA THR A 139 1.40 -29.22 -5.05
C THR A 139 2.06 -30.26 -5.94
N ARG A 140 2.60 -31.34 -5.37
CA ARG A 140 3.19 -32.42 -6.16
C ARG A 140 2.16 -33.16 -7.03
N SER A 141 0.91 -33.19 -6.60
CA SER A 141 -0.14 -34.01 -7.23
C SER A 141 -1.20 -33.21 -7.98
N LYS A 142 -1.36 -31.91 -7.66
CA LYS A 142 -2.45 -31.12 -8.22
C LYS A 142 -2.20 -29.63 -8.15
N VAL A 143 -2.90 -28.91 -9.04
CA VAL A 143 -3.03 -27.46 -9.06
C VAL A 143 -4.38 -27.08 -8.46
N GLN A 144 -4.42 -26.10 -7.57
CA GLN A 144 -5.62 -25.67 -6.87
C GLN A 144 -5.67 -24.15 -6.79
N VAL A 145 -6.87 -23.61 -6.79
CA VAL A 145 -7.10 -22.19 -6.50
C VAL A 145 -7.59 -22.06 -5.06
N ALA A 146 -6.99 -21.15 -4.34
CA ALA A 146 -7.24 -20.91 -2.94
C ALA A 146 -7.76 -19.48 -2.72
N ILE A 147 -8.72 -19.31 -1.83
CA ILE A 147 -9.15 -18.04 -1.29
C ILE A 147 -8.77 -17.97 0.17
N GLN A 148 -8.09 -16.91 0.56
CA GLN A 148 -7.64 -16.71 1.93
C GLN A 148 -7.98 -15.31 2.42
N PRO A 149 -8.75 -15.19 3.52
CA PRO A 149 -8.97 -13.91 4.20
C PRO A 149 -7.65 -13.33 4.72
N SER A 150 -7.45 -12.02 4.59
CA SER A 150 -6.21 -11.35 4.98
C SER A 150 -5.89 -11.44 6.48
N LYS A 151 -6.90 -11.70 7.30
CA LYS A 151 -6.78 -11.87 8.77
C LYS A 151 -6.68 -13.33 9.22
N ARG A 152 -6.65 -14.30 8.30
CA ARG A 152 -6.63 -15.74 8.62
C ARG A 152 -5.44 -16.44 7.99
N LEU A 153 -4.88 -17.41 8.70
CA LEU A 153 -3.74 -18.21 8.22
C LEU A 153 -4.17 -19.37 7.30
N ARG A 154 -5.46 -19.71 7.25
CA ARG A 154 -5.97 -20.84 6.46
C ARG A 154 -6.74 -20.35 5.25
N ALA A 155 -6.42 -20.94 4.11
CA ALA A 155 -7.14 -20.75 2.86
C ALA A 155 -8.25 -21.79 2.70
N SER A 156 -9.33 -21.39 2.04
CA SER A 156 -10.34 -22.30 1.49
C SER A 156 -9.96 -22.64 0.05
N ILE A 157 -10.04 -23.93 -0.30
CA ILE A 157 -9.75 -24.39 -1.65
C ILE A 157 -11.04 -24.43 -2.45
N LEU A 158 -11.02 -23.86 -3.66
CA LEU A 158 -12.14 -23.94 -4.58
C LEU A 158 -12.20 -25.33 -5.22
N SER A 159 -13.40 -25.86 -5.33
CA SER A 159 -13.66 -27.14 -6.00
C SER A 159 -13.83 -26.91 -7.50
N PHE A 160 -13.19 -27.76 -8.30
CA PHE A 160 -13.31 -27.79 -9.75
C PHE A 160 -13.61 -29.23 -10.19
N PRO A 161 -14.18 -29.45 -11.38
CA PRO A 161 -14.37 -30.77 -11.93
C PRO A 161 -13.08 -31.60 -11.96
N GLU A 162 -13.19 -32.90 -11.84
CA GLU A 162 -12.04 -33.81 -11.90
C GLU A 162 -11.30 -33.66 -13.24
N GLY A 163 -9.98 -33.78 -13.23
CA GLY A 163 -9.12 -33.59 -14.41
C GLY A 163 -8.82 -32.13 -14.78
N THR A 164 -9.41 -31.13 -14.10
CA THR A 164 -9.09 -29.74 -14.36
C THR A 164 -7.82 -29.31 -13.64
N GLN A 165 -7.08 -28.39 -14.27
CA GLN A 165 -5.90 -27.72 -13.68
C GLN A 165 -6.11 -26.20 -13.66
N PRO A 166 -6.88 -25.69 -12.68
CA PRO A 166 -7.19 -24.27 -12.61
C PRO A 166 -5.93 -23.45 -12.28
N GLN A 167 -5.67 -22.41 -13.06
CA GLN A 167 -4.53 -21.52 -12.85
C GLN A 167 -4.95 -20.05 -12.98
N GLY A 168 -4.45 -19.25 -12.05
CA GLY A 168 -4.78 -17.84 -12.01
C GLY A 168 -6.24 -17.61 -11.62
N GLY A 169 -6.65 -16.40 -11.79
CA GLY A 169 -8.01 -15.95 -11.52
C GLY A 169 -8.03 -14.49 -11.18
N SER A 170 -9.12 -13.84 -11.51
CA SER A 170 -9.44 -12.48 -11.10
C SER A 170 -10.84 -12.45 -10.51
N TRP A 171 -11.08 -11.46 -9.70
CA TRP A 171 -12.38 -11.24 -9.13
C TRP A 171 -13.28 -10.50 -10.12
N SER A 172 -14.57 -10.82 -10.11
CA SER A 172 -15.57 -10.01 -10.79
C SER A 172 -15.60 -8.61 -10.19
N PRO A 173 -15.85 -7.53 -10.99
CA PRO A 173 -16.01 -6.18 -10.47
C PRO A 173 -17.11 -6.00 -9.42
N ARG A 174 -18.00 -6.96 -9.31
CA ARG A 174 -19.12 -6.94 -8.37
C ARG A 174 -18.98 -7.95 -7.21
N GLY A 175 -17.86 -8.62 -7.10
CA GLY A 175 -17.62 -9.69 -6.11
C GLY A 175 -17.88 -11.08 -6.63
#